data_70c32370beb4ed055cf8795b19c58e5b
#
_entry.id   70c32370beb4ed055cf8795b19c58e5b
#
_cell.length_a   1.000
_cell.length_b   1.000
_cell.length_c   1.000
_cell.angle_alpha   90.00
_cell.angle_beta   90.00
_cell.angle_gamma   90.00
#
_symmetry.space_group_name_H-M   'P 1'
#
loop_
_entity.id
_entity.type
_entity.pdbx_description
1 polymer ?
#
loop_
_entity_poly.entity_id
_entity_poly.type
_entity_poly.pdbx_seq_one_letter_code
_entity_poly.pdbx_strand_id
1 'polypeptide(L)'
;MMKKTYNHVLVWGVILYSICIIYFCFTPQEHSPVGVETPGIQHLGRLVFLLTPFNSFWKLGQVSDIGQLYWIFLQNILNVFLLFPLVFQLLYLLPNLRKTRKVLFFSFLVSLGIECTQLVLDFFFDFNRVFEIDDLWTNTLGGYLAWLLSLIHI
;
A
#
# COMPACT_ATOMS: atom_id res chain seq x y z
N MET A 1 10.99 -23.82 24.83
CA MET A 1 12.13 -23.22 24.08
C MET A 1 11.72 -22.84 22.64
N MET A 2 11.14 -23.73 21.86
CA MET A 2 10.72 -23.48 20.45
C MET A 2 9.79 -22.25 20.26
N LYS A 3 8.77 -22.06 21.09
CA LYS A 3 7.82 -20.93 20.95
C LYS A 3 8.49 -19.54 21.08
N LYS A 4 9.53 -19.42 21.92
CA LYS A 4 10.29 -18.17 22.10
C LYS A 4 11.14 -17.85 20.88
N THR A 5 11.81 -18.87 20.32
CA THR A 5 12.64 -18.73 19.09
C THR A 5 11.77 -18.32 17.89
N TYR A 6 10.61 -18.94 17.73
CA TYR A 6 9.65 -18.63 16.66
C TYR A 6 9.18 -17.16 16.73
N ASN A 7 8.85 -16.67 17.93
CA ASN A 7 8.47 -15.27 18.09
C ASN A 7 9.60 -14.30 17.71
N HIS A 8 10.86 -14.63 18.02
CA HIS A 8 11.99 -13.78 17.59
C HIS A 8 12.15 -13.73 16.07
N VAL A 9 11.99 -14.85 15.38
CA VAL A 9 12.05 -14.91 13.91
C VAL A 9 10.92 -14.04 13.30
N LEU A 10 9.71 -14.13 13.82
CA LEU A 10 8.59 -13.30 13.36
C LEU A 10 8.83 -11.80 13.61
N VAL A 11 9.36 -11.43 14.77
CA VAL A 11 9.70 -10.02 15.07
C VAL A 11 10.72 -9.48 14.07
N TRP A 12 11.78 -10.24 13.79
CA TRP A 12 12.75 -9.86 12.77
C TRP A 12 12.13 -9.79 11.37
N GLY A 13 11.20 -10.70 11.04
CA GLY A 13 10.42 -10.65 9.80
C GLY A 13 9.61 -9.36 9.67
N VAL A 14 8.92 -8.94 10.74
CA VAL A 14 8.18 -7.67 10.79
C VAL A 14 9.12 -6.48 10.58
N ILE A 15 10.25 -6.45 11.28
CA ILE A 15 11.22 -5.35 11.17
C ILE A 15 11.77 -5.25 9.75
N LEU A 16 12.26 -6.35 9.18
CA LEU A 16 12.82 -6.38 7.83
C LEU A 16 11.77 -5.99 6.78
N TYR A 17 10.55 -6.51 6.90
CA TYR A 17 9.48 -6.18 5.97
C TYR A 17 9.03 -4.71 6.10
N SER A 18 8.99 -4.17 7.31
CA SER A 18 8.74 -2.74 7.51
C SER A 18 9.80 -1.86 6.86
N ILE A 19 11.08 -2.25 6.92
CA ILE A 19 12.17 -1.56 6.22
C ILE A 19 11.95 -1.62 4.69
N CYS A 20 11.53 -2.77 4.15
CA CYS A 20 11.19 -2.88 2.73
C CYS A 20 10.03 -1.94 2.35
N ILE A 21 8.96 -1.88 3.15
CA ILE A 21 7.84 -0.94 2.92
C ILE A 21 8.36 0.50 2.91
N ILE A 22 9.17 0.90 3.89
CA ILE A 22 9.75 2.24 3.97
C ILE A 22 10.56 2.54 2.70
N TYR A 23 11.40 1.62 2.28
CA TYR A 23 12.20 1.77 1.07
C TYR A 23 11.32 1.95 -0.18
N PHE A 24 10.36 1.05 -0.42
CA PHE A 24 9.52 1.11 -1.61
C PHE A 24 8.55 2.29 -1.63
N CYS A 25 7.99 2.67 -0.47
CA CYS A 25 7.01 3.74 -0.40
C CYS A 25 7.63 5.13 -0.35
N PHE A 26 8.86 5.29 0.17
CA PHE A 26 9.45 6.60 0.47
C PHE A 26 10.75 6.88 -0.29
N THR A 27 11.11 6.10 -1.32
CA THR A 27 12.16 6.49 -2.26
C THR A 27 11.59 7.39 -3.36
N PRO A 28 12.36 8.38 -3.86
CA PRO A 28 11.95 9.20 -4.99
C PRO A 28 11.57 8.33 -6.20
N GLN A 29 10.54 8.74 -6.92
CA GLN A 29 10.18 8.13 -8.20
C GLN A 29 10.74 8.97 -9.34
N GLU A 30 11.33 8.29 -10.34
CA GLU A 30 11.64 8.95 -11.60
C GLU A 30 10.34 9.36 -12.30
N HIS A 31 10.38 10.46 -13.02
CA HIS A 31 9.23 10.91 -13.80
C HIS A 31 8.84 9.81 -14.79
N SER A 32 7.55 9.54 -14.88
CA SER A 32 7.04 8.59 -15.87
C SER A 32 7.56 8.94 -17.26
N PRO A 33 7.87 7.95 -18.12
CA PRO A 33 8.23 8.22 -19.49
C PRO A 33 7.21 9.15 -20.14
N VAL A 34 7.69 10.12 -20.91
CA VAL A 34 6.85 11.14 -21.56
C VAL A 34 5.67 10.46 -22.28
N GLY A 35 4.46 10.81 -21.88
CA GLY A 35 3.22 10.31 -22.51
C GLY A 35 2.46 9.22 -21.74
N VAL A 36 2.93 8.77 -20.56
CA VAL A 36 2.23 7.76 -19.74
C VAL A 36 1.80 8.38 -18.41
N GLU A 37 0.89 9.36 -18.48
CA GLU A 37 0.25 9.86 -17.25
C GLU A 37 -1.05 9.09 -16.97
N THR A 38 -1.25 8.71 -15.71
CA THR A 38 -2.52 8.11 -15.30
C THR A 38 -3.64 9.13 -15.43
N PRO A 39 -4.73 8.85 -16.20
CA PRO A 39 -5.81 9.79 -16.39
C PRO A 39 -6.46 10.19 -15.06
N GLY A 40 -6.63 11.49 -14.82
CA GLY A 40 -7.29 12.02 -13.61
C GLY A 40 -6.34 12.53 -12.54
N ILE A 41 -5.05 12.50 -12.75
CA ILE A 41 -4.05 13.13 -11.88
C ILE A 41 -4.30 14.64 -11.79
N GLN A 42 -4.21 15.18 -10.58
CA GLN A 42 -4.33 16.60 -10.26
C GLN A 42 -3.04 17.09 -9.62
N HIS A 43 -2.54 18.22 -10.07
CA HIS A 43 -1.32 18.86 -9.55
C HIS A 43 -1.66 20.13 -8.77
N LEU A 44 -1.11 20.24 -7.55
CA LEU A 44 -1.15 21.46 -6.75
C LEU A 44 0.26 21.83 -6.32
N GLY A 45 0.94 22.61 -7.15
CA GLY A 45 2.38 22.86 -6.99
C GLY A 45 3.19 21.57 -7.17
N ARG A 46 3.89 21.15 -6.12
CA ARG A 46 4.64 19.88 -6.08
C ARG A 46 3.77 18.68 -5.71
N LEU A 47 2.60 18.94 -5.11
CA LEU A 47 1.73 17.87 -4.65
C LEU A 47 0.94 17.28 -5.82
N VAL A 48 0.92 15.96 -5.88
CA VAL A 48 0.25 15.19 -6.92
C VAL A 48 -0.82 14.29 -6.28
N PHE A 49 -2.05 14.37 -6.80
CA PHE A 49 -3.20 13.67 -6.25
C PHE A 49 -3.97 12.91 -7.31
N LEU A 50 -4.46 11.73 -6.94
CA LEU A 50 -5.46 10.98 -7.69
C LEU A 50 -6.64 10.67 -6.76
N LEU A 51 -7.59 11.61 -6.70
CA LEU A 51 -8.70 11.58 -5.75
C LEU A 51 -9.98 10.92 -6.27
N THR A 52 -9.97 10.43 -7.51
CA THR A 52 -11.13 9.72 -8.08
C THR A 52 -11.14 8.27 -7.59
N PRO A 53 -12.09 7.87 -6.73
CA PRO A 53 -12.18 6.49 -6.28
C PRO A 53 -12.43 5.55 -7.46
N PHE A 54 -11.80 4.38 -7.44
CA PHE A 54 -11.87 3.39 -8.53
C PHE A 54 -11.48 3.96 -9.89
N ASN A 55 -10.53 4.90 -9.90
CA ASN A 55 -10.07 5.57 -11.13
C ASN A 55 -9.63 4.56 -12.18
N SER A 56 -8.98 3.48 -11.78
CA SER A 56 -8.56 2.38 -12.66
C SER A 56 -9.71 1.76 -13.46
N PHE A 57 -10.95 1.76 -12.92
CA PHE A 57 -12.13 1.22 -13.61
C PHE A 57 -12.85 2.29 -14.44
N TRP A 58 -13.02 3.50 -13.92
CA TRP A 58 -13.74 4.57 -14.60
C TRP A 58 -13.02 5.08 -15.84
N LYS A 59 -11.69 5.03 -15.83
CA LYS A 59 -10.85 5.56 -16.90
C LYS A 59 -10.33 4.51 -17.88
N LEU A 60 -10.80 3.26 -17.80
CA LEU A 60 -10.42 2.18 -18.73
C LEU A 60 -10.56 2.58 -20.21
N GLY A 61 -11.62 3.30 -20.57
CA GLY A 61 -11.87 3.74 -21.94
C GLY A 61 -10.95 4.87 -22.44
N GLN A 62 -10.17 5.51 -21.55
CA GLN A 62 -9.22 6.58 -21.88
C GLN A 62 -7.79 6.09 -22.01
N VAL A 63 -7.54 4.82 -21.64
CA VAL A 63 -6.21 4.21 -21.74
C VAL A 63 -6.03 3.73 -23.19
N SER A 64 -5.05 4.30 -23.88
CA SER A 64 -4.78 4.04 -25.29
C SER A 64 -3.83 2.85 -25.53
N ASP A 65 -3.10 2.43 -24.49
CA ASP A 65 -2.10 1.36 -24.58
C ASP A 65 -2.36 0.24 -23.58
N ILE A 66 -2.25 -1.00 -24.07
CA ILE A 66 -2.41 -2.22 -23.26
C ILE A 66 -1.35 -2.29 -22.15
N GLY A 67 -0.14 -1.80 -22.39
CA GLY A 67 0.94 -1.75 -21.40
C GLY A 67 0.60 -0.84 -20.22
N GLN A 68 0.00 0.32 -20.49
CA GLN A 68 -0.48 1.25 -19.46
C GLN A 68 -1.61 0.61 -18.61
N LEU A 69 -2.54 -0.08 -19.27
CA LEU A 69 -3.62 -0.81 -18.59
C LEU A 69 -3.06 -1.88 -17.65
N TYR A 70 -2.13 -2.70 -18.15
CA TYR A 70 -1.46 -3.72 -17.36
C TYR A 70 -0.76 -3.12 -16.14
N TRP A 71 -0.06 -1.99 -16.31
CA TRP A 71 0.65 -1.32 -15.23
C TRP A 71 -0.28 -0.82 -14.14
N ILE A 72 -1.42 -0.18 -14.49
CA ILE A 72 -2.42 0.30 -13.54
C ILE A 72 -2.99 -0.86 -12.69
N PHE A 73 -3.35 -1.97 -13.32
CA PHE A 73 -3.85 -3.14 -12.59
C PHE A 73 -2.79 -3.78 -11.72
N LEU A 74 -1.55 -3.90 -12.22
CA LEU A 74 -0.43 -4.44 -11.47
C LEU A 74 -0.16 -3.62 -10.21
N GLN A 75 -0.17 -2.29 -10.31
CA GLN A 75 0.02 -1.38 -9.19
C GLN A 75 -1.04 -1.63 -8.09
N ASN A 76 -2.32 -1.70 -8.45
CA ASN A 76 -3.39 -2.00 -7.49
C ASN A 76 -3.19 -3.37 -6.82
N ILE A 77 -2.77 -4.39 -7.57
CA ILE A 77 -2.48 -5.73 -7.03
C ILE A 77 -1.29 -5.66 -6.06
N LEU A 78 -0.23 -4.97 -6.43
CA LEU A 78 0.95 -4.81 -5.58
C LEU A 78 0.61 -4.08 -4.28
N ASN A 79 -0.29 -3.09 -4.30
CA ASN A 79 -0.76 -2.39 -3.12
C ASN A 79 -1.57 -3.32 -2.20
N VAL A 80 -2.41 -4.21 -2.74
CA VAL A 80 -3.07 -5.25 -1.92
C VAL A 80 -2.01 -6.11 -1.22
N PHE A 81 -0.95 -6.50 -1.91
CA PHE A 81 0.12 -7.31 -1.33
C PHE A 81 1.10 -6.53 -0.45
N LEU A 82 1.10 -5.20 -0.47
CA LEU A 82 2.00 -4.37 0.31
C LEU A 82 1.81 -4.56 1.82
N LEU A 83 0.59 -4.53 2.31
CA LEU A 83 0.30 -4.70 3.74
C LEU A 83 0.00 -6.15 4.14
N PHE A 84 -0.32 -7.03 3.19
CA PHE A 84 -0.71 -8.41 3.48
C PHE A 84 0.33 -9.16 4.33
N PRO A 85 1.64 -9.23 3.97
CA PRO A 85 2.62 -9.98 4.77
C PRO A 85 2.88 -9.35 6.14
N LEU A 86 2.86 -8.02 6.22
CA LEU A 86 3.05 -7.30 7.48
C LEU A 86 1.92 -7.63 8.46
N VAL A 87 0.68 -7.46 8.00
CA VAL A 87 -0.50 -7.70 8.84
C VAL A 87 -0.59 -9.17 9.24
N PHE A 88 -0.30 -10.11 8.33
CA PHE A 88 -0.31 -11.53 8.65
C PHE A 88 0.68 -11.88 9.77
N GLN A 89 1.90 -11.37 9.74
CA GLN A 89 2.90 -11.55 10.79
C GLN A 89 2.46 -10.91 12.11
N LEU A 90 1.89 -9.69 12.05
CA LEU A 90 1.39 -8.99 13.24
C LEU A 90 0.21 -9.73 13.89
N LEU A 91 -0.66 -10.38 13.13
CA LEU A 91 -1.75 -11.19 13.68
C LEU A 91 -1.25 -12.40 14.47
N TYR A 92 -0.08 -12.93 14.11
CA TYR A 92 0.60 -13.95 14.90
C TYR A 92 1.11 -13.41 16.24
N LEU A 93 1.78 -12.25 16.21
CA LEU A 93 2.42 -11.65 17.38
C LEU A 93 1.42 -10.98 18.33
N LEU A 94 0.33 -10.41 17.78
CA LEU A 94 -0.62 -9.57 18.50
C LEU A 94 -2.05 -10.16 18.46
N PRO A 95 -2.40 -11.11 19.36
CA PRO A 95 -3.73 -11.72 19.39
C PRO A 95 -4.87 -10.70 19.53
N ASN A 96 -4.61 -9.56 20.18
CA ASN A 96 -5.59 -8.48 20.36
C ASN A 96 -5.98 -7.79 19.04
N LEU A 97 -5.18 -7.95 17.99
CA LEU A 97 -5.45 -7.40 16.66
C LEU A 97 -6.41 -8.28 15.84
N ARG A 98 -6.64 -9.54 16.21
CA ARG A 98 -7.39 -10.54 15.42
C ARG A 98 -8.89 -10.25 15.24
N LYS A 99 -9.42 -9.15 15.73
CA LYS A 99 -10.80 -8.71 15.47
C LYS A 99 -10.86 -8.00 14.13
N THR A 100 -11.78 -8.39 13.24
CA THR A 100 -11.96 -7.80 11.89
C THR A 100 -11.91 -6.28 11.88
N ARG A 101 -12.70 -5.64 12.77
CA ARG A 101 -12.75 -4.17 12.86
C ARG A 101 -11.38 -3.57 13.21
N LYS A 102 -10.60 -4.23 14.06
CA LYS A 102 -9.28 -3.75 14.44
C LYS A 102 -8.28 -3.88 13.31
N VAL A 103 -8.33 -4.99 12.56
CA VAL A 103 -7.45 -5.20 11.41
C VAL A 103 -7.75 -4.18 10.31
N LEU A 104 -9.02 -4.01 9.97
CA LEU A 104 -9.44 -3.02 8.96
C LEU A 104 -8.99 -1.61 9.35
N PHE A 105 -9.26 -1.21 10.60
CA PHE A 105 -8.88 0.11 11.10
C PHE A 105 -7.35 0.30 11.14
N PHE A 106 -6.61 -0.71 11.60
CA PHE A 106 -5.15 -0.69 11.63
C PHE A 106 -4.57 -0.57 10.22
N SER A 107 -5.02 -1.42 9.29
CA SER A 107 -4.53 -1.40 7.89
C SER A 107 -4.85 -0.09 7.19
N PHE A 108 -6.04 0.46 7.42
CA PHE A 108 -6.43 1.77 6.91
C PHE A 108 -5.52 2.89 7.46
N LEU A 109 -5.26 2.90 8.78
CA LEU A 109 -4.39 3.91 9.40
C LEU A 109 -2.95 3.81 8.90
N VAL A 110 -2.43 2.59 8.70
CA VAL A 110 -1.08 2.40 8.15
C VAL A 110 -1.04 2.92 6.71
N SER A 111 -2.03 2.57 5.88
CA SER A 111 -2.12 3.05 4.51
C SER A 111 -2.21 4.58 4.45
N LEU A 112 -3.10 5.17 5.23
CA LEU A 112 -3.24 6.64 5.32
C LEU A 112 -1.93 7.30 5.79
N GLY A 113 -1.21 6.68 6.73
CA GLY A 113 0.10 7.14 7.19
C GLY A 113 1.14 7.12 6.06
N ILE A 114 1.15 6.08 5.23
CA ILE A 114 2.02 6.00 4.05
C ILE A 114 1.71 7.16 3.10
N GLU A 115 0.45 7.30 2.70
CA GLU A 115 0.00 8.34 1.76
C GLU A 115 0.30 9.76 2.27
N CYS A 116 -0.01 10.05 3.53
CA CYS A 116 0.30 11.35 4.12
C CYS A 116 1.81 11.61 4.17
N THR A 117 2.63 10.58 4.45
CA THR A 117 4.09 10.73 4.46
C THR A 117 4.62 11.02 3.07
N GLN A 118 4.08 10.39 2.03
CA GLN A 118 4.43 10.66 0.63
C GLN A 118 4.12 12.12 0.27
N LEU A 119 2.95 12.66 0.64
CA LEU A 119 2.64 14.06 0.43
C LEU A 119 3.64 15.01 1.12
N VAL A 120 4.04 14.68 2.35
CA VAL A 120 5.04 15.47 3.06
C VAL A 120 6.40 15.44 2.34
N LEU A 121 6.81 14.27 1.86
CA LEU A 121 8.05 14.11 1.11
C LEU A 121 8.01 14.86 -0.23
N ASP A 122 6.88 14.85 -0.93
CA ASP A 122 6.69 15.63 -2.15
C ASP A 122 6.78 17.12 -1.87
N PHE A 123 6.11 17.59 -0.83
CA PHE A 123 6.10 19.01 -0.49
C PHE A 123 7.52 19.55 -0.22
N PHE A 124 8.32 18.81 0.56
CA PHE A 124 9.65 19.27 0.96
C PHE A 124 10.77 18.89 -0.02
N PHE A 125 10.69 17.71 -0.65
CA PHE A 125 11.82 17.11 -1.37
C PHE A 125 11.52 16.77 -2.83
N ASP A 126 10.28 16.98 -3.31
CA ASP A 126 9.89 16.71 -4.70
C ASP A 126 10.11 15.23 -5.11
N PHE A 127 9.62 14.32 -4.29
CA PHE A 127 9.80 12.88 -4.49
C PHE A 127 8.94 12.31 -5.63
N ASN A 128 8.09 13.14 -6.23
CA ASN A 128 7.22 12.78 -7.35
C ASN A 128 6.33 11.56 -7.05
N ARG A 129 5.76 11.52 -5.84
CA ARG A 129 4.79 10.50 -5.40
C ARG A 129 3.37 11.00 -5.61
N VAL A 130 2.49 10.11 -6.01
CA VAL A 130 1.07 10.41 -6.18
C VAL A 130 0.32 9.93 -4.95
N PHE A 131 -0.42 10.84 -4.29
CA PHE A 131 -1.40 10.42 -3.28
C PHE A 131 -2.60 9.80 -4.00
N GLU A 132 -2.82 8.52 -3.82
CA GLU A 132 -3.91 7.80 -4.47
C GLU A 132 -4.96 7.34 -3.45
N ILE A 133 -6.22 7.79 -3.63
CA ILE A 133 -7.31 7.33 -2.76
C ILE A 133 -7.55 5.82 -2.91
N ASP A 134 -7.22 5.24 -4.07
CA ASP A 134 -7.35 3.82 -4.33
C ASP A 134 -6.36 2.98 -3.48
N ASP A 135 -5.23 3.54 -3.09
CA ASP A 135 -4.25 2.86 -2.23
C ASP A 135 -4.77 2.65 -0.81
N LEU A 136 -5.64 3.55 -0.33
CA LEU A 136 -6.24 3.40 1.00
C LEU A 136 -7.09 2.13 1.11
N TRP A 137 -7.89 1.83 0.12
CA TRP A 137 -8.75 0.65 0.17
C TRP A 137 -8.03 -0.62 -0.31
N THR A 138 -7.12 -0.55 -1.29
CA THR A 138 -6.36 -1.71 -1.77
C THR A 138 -5.42 -2.24 -0.69
N ASN A 139 -4.69 -1.37 -0.01
CA ASN A 139 -3.87 -1.73 1.15
C ASN A 139 -4.71 -2.29 2.30
N THR A 140 -5.87 -1.67 2.57
CA THR A 140 -6.79 -2.16 3.62
C THR A 140 -7.34 -3.54 3.26
N LEU A 141 -7.66 -3.79 1.99
CA LEU A 141 -8.06 -5.10 1.49
C LEU A 141 -6.94 -6.14 1.70
N GLY A 142 -5.68 -5.77 1.48
CA GLY A 142 -4.53 -6.63 1.78
C GLY A 142 -4.50 -7.08 3.24
N GLY A 143 -4.71 -6.13 4.17
CA GLY A 143 -4.83 -6.45 5.59
C GLY A 143 -6.03 -7.35 5.92
N TYR A 144 -7.16 -7.15 5.26
CA TYR A 144 -8.34 -8.01 5.40
C TYR A 144 -8.10 -9.44 4.90
N LEU A 145 -7.44 -9.59 3.75
CA LEU A 145 -7.07 -10.91 3.22
C LEU A 145 -6.08 -11.64 4.15
N ALA A 146 -5.14 -10.92 4.76
CA ALA A 146 -4.25 -11.47 5.77
C ALA A 146 -5.03 -11.97 7.00
N TRP A 147 -6.05 -11.22 7.43
CA TRP A 147 -6.93 -11.65 8.51
C TRP A 147 -7.72 -12.90 8.13
N LEU A 148 -8.32 -12.97 6.93
CA LEU A 148 -9.03 -14.16 6.46
C LEU A 148 -8.12 -15.40 6.47
N LEU A 149 -6.90 -15.27 5.95
CA LEU A 149 -5.93 -16.35 5.96
C LEU A 149 -5.55 -16.76 7.38
N SER A 150 -5.48 -15.81 8.30
CA SER A 150 -5.16 -16.07 9.70
C SER A 150 -6.21 -16.96 10.40
N LEU A 151 -7.48 -16.89 9.99
CA LEU A 151 -8.54 -17.73 10.57
C LEU A 151 -8.34 -19.23 10.31
N ILE A 152 -7.56 -19.56 9.26
CA ILE A 152 -7.28 -20.95 8.89
C ILE A 152 -5.97 -21.44 9.56
N HIS A 153 -5.01 -20.53 9.80
CA HIS A 153 -3.63 -20.89 10.17
C HIS A 153 -3.25 -20.52 11.60
N ILE A 154 -4.03 -19.71 12.29
CA ILE A 154 -3.76 -19.21 13.64
C ILE A 154 -4.91 -19.52 14.60
#